data_bc21f70b4db569d1a5b61b80d16a1a5a
#
_entry.id   bc21f70b4db569d1a5b61b80d16a1a5a
#
_cell.length_a   1.000
_cell.length_b   1.000
_cell.length_c   1.000
_cell.angle_alpha   90.00
_cell.angle_beta   90.00
_cell.angle_gamma   90.00
#
_symmetry.space_group_name_H-M   'P 1'
#
loop_
_entity.id
_entity.type
_entity.pdbx_description
1 polymer ?
#
loop_
_entity_poly.entity_id
_entity_poly.type
_entity_poly.pdbx_seq_one_letter_code
_entity_poly.pdbx_strand_id
1 'polypeptide(L)'
;NASENLEAMLEAGVSSLKIEGRLKDSGYVKNVVSYYRQALDRVIAKHSDKYVRASFGVSKLSFEPALSKSFNRSFTSYFLTERHPENGKSMASLNTPKSLGEPICKVLYAKGKTIRIATSSSIANGDGLSYFNQQGEYMGFRVNRVDGADLILTKPISIAAGTPVFRTYDKAFDDALSGQSAERKVAINAQLWWTNGSLNLQLSDERGNRIVKSVDCPELDAAKSDQGPRQTQAIGKLGGTIYQLANAEVMGDKFIPSSVLAQLRRDAVIALDRAQRITFKRPLRLPEQADAPCFAKNLTYADNVANHLSRQVYEAHGA
;
A
#
# COMPACT_ATOMS: atom_id res chain seq x y z
N ASN A 1 -6.83 8.44 10.47
CA ASN A 1 -7.19 7.80 9.22
C ASN A 1 -7.92 8.81 8.31
N ALA A 2 -7.40 8.98 7.09
CA ALA A 2 -7.95 9.94 6.11
C ALA A 2 -8.61 9.25 4.90
N SER A 3 -8.80 7.93 4.96
CA SER A 3 -9.28 7.17 3.78
C SER A 3 -10.67 7.56 3.31
N GLU A 4 -11.55 7.96 4.22
CA GLU A 4 -12.90 8.41 3.91
C GLU A 4 -12.94 9.79 3.23
N ASN A 5 -11.86 10.55 3.35
CA ASN A 5 -11.74 11.90 2.78
C ASN A 5 -10.90 11.92 1.49
N LEU A 6 -10.50 10.76 0.94
CA LEU A 6 -9.62 10.72 -0.24
C LEU A 6 -10.23 11.41 -1.45
N GLU A 7 -11.52 11.23 -1.70
CA GLU A 7 -12.23 11.86 -2.82
C GLU A 7 -12.20 13.39 -2.69
N ALA A 8 -12.57 13.93 -1.53
CA ALA A 8 -12.52 15.35 -1.27
C ALA A 8 -11.10 15.93 -1.34
N MET A 9 -10.09 15.16 -0.90
CA MET A 9 -8.68 15.56 -1.04
C MET A 9 -8.24 15.66 -2.50
N LEU A 10 -8.64 14.70 -3.34
CA LEU A 10 -8.35 14.74 -4.78
C LEU A 10 -9.07 15.91 -5.47
N GLU A 11 -10.32 16.18 -5.12
CA GLU A 11 -11.08 17.33 -5.62
C GLU A 11 -10.44 18.66 -5.22
N ALA A 12 -9.84 18.73 -4.04
CA ALA A 12 -9.06 19.87 -3.59
C ALA A 12 -7.67 20.00 -4.26
N GLY A 13 -7.34 19.11 -5.21
CA GLY A 13 -6.10 19.15 -5.99
C GLY A 13 -4.92 18.37 -5.41
N VAL A 14 -5.14 17.56 -4.37
CA VAL A 14 -4.07 16.68 -3.84
C VAL A 14 -3.76 15.60 -4.86
N SER A 15 -2.52 15.55 -5.35
CA SER A 15 -2.04 14.59 -6.34
C SER A 15 -1.07 13.55 -5.79
N SER A 16 -0.58 13.72 -4.57
CA SER A 16 0.37 12.83 -3.92
C SER A 16 0.08 12.69 -2.43
N LEU A 17 0.12 11.47 -1.93
CA LEU A 17 -0.13 11.15 -0.53
C LEU A 17 1.14 10.60 0.11
N LYS A 18 1.53 11.16 1.26
CA LYS A 18 2.64 10.68 2.05
C LYS A 18 2.13 9.85 3.23
N ILE A 19 2.59 8.60 3.32
CA ILE A 19 2.29 7.70 4.43
C ILE A 19 3.51 7.61 5.32
N GLU A 20 3.35 7.97 6.60
CA GLU A 20 4.43 7.84 7.59
C GLU A 20 4.40 6.46 8.23
N GLY A 21 5.55 5.79 8.20
CA GLY A 21 5.76 4.46 8.77
C GLY A 21 7.04 4.36 9.57
N ARG A 22 7.55 5.48 10.10
CA ARG A 22 8.80 5.50 10.87
C ARG A 22 8.73 4.56 12.06
N LEU A 23 9.74 3.72 12.23
CA LEU A 23 9.81 2.68 13.27
C LEU A 23 8.69 1.63 13.18
N LYS A 24 8.12 1.44 12.01
CA LYS A 24 7.14 0.37 11.74
C LYS A 24 7.78 -0.74 10.91
N ASP A 25 7.27 -1.94 11.09
CA ASP A 25 7.69 -3.14 10.35
C ASP A 25 7.15 -3.16 8.91
N SER A 26 7.59 -4.14 8.14
CA SER A 26 7.14 -4.32 6.76
C SER A 26 5.67 -4.70 6.65
N GLY A 27 5.12 -5.41 7.65
CA GLY A 27 3.70 -5.78 7.71
C GLY A 27 2.82 -4.54 7.80
N TYR A 28 3.16 -3.59 8.66
CA TYR A 28 2.49 -2.30 8.74
C TYR A 28 2.50 -1.57 7.38
N VAL A 29 3.66 -1.49 6.73
CA VAL A 29 3.79 -0.78 5.44
C VAL A 29 2.95 -1.47 4.37
N LYS A 30 3.01 -2.80 4.25
CA LYS A 30 2.20 -3.57 3.31
C LYS A 30 0.71 -3.30 3.52
N ASN A 31 0.23 -3.42 4.76
CA ASN A 31 -1.18 -3.25 5.09
C ASN A 31 -1.67 -1.83 4.76
N VAL A 32 -0.99 -0.81 5.29
CA VAL A 32 -1.43 0.58 5.13
C VAL A 32 -1.36 1.05 3.68
N VAL A 33 -0.25 0.78 2.98
CA VAL A 33 -0.09 1.16 1.57
C VAL A 33 -1.11 0.45 0.69
N SER A 34 -1.36 -0.85 0.92
CA SER A 34 -2.34 -1.62 0.16
C SER A 34 -3.77 -1.12 0.39
N TYR A 35 -4.12 -0.78 1.64
CA TYR A 35 -5.43 -0.23 1.97
C TYR A 35 -5.69 1.09 1.23
N TYR A 36 -4.74 2.04 1.31
CA TYR A 36 -4.87 3.31 0.61
C TYR A 36 -4.82 3.15 -0.91
N ARG A 37 -4.04 2.20 -1.43
CA ARG A 37 -4.03 1.91 -2.88
C ARG A 37 -5.40 1.44 -3.36
N GLN A 38 -6.02 0.48 -2.67
CA GLN A 38 -7.36 0.02 -3.01
C GLN A 38 -8.41 1.13 -2.86
N ALA A 39 -8.30 1.96 -1.82
CA ALA A 39 -9.22 3.09 -1.63
C ALA A 39 -9.10 4.11 -2.79
N LEU A 40 -7.88 4.45 -3.20
CA LEU A 40 -7.64 5.31 -4.36
C LEU A 40 -8.13 4.69 -5.67
N ASP A 41 -7.90 3.40 -5.88
CA ASP A 41 -8.36 2.71 -7.10
C ASP A 41 -9.88 2.75 -7.22
N ARG A 42 -10.61 2.65 -6.10
CA ARG A 42 -12.09 2.82 -6.08
C ARG A 42 -12.51 4.23 -6.48
N VAL A 43 -11.84 5.27 -5.96
CA VAL A 43 -12.15 6.67 -6.33
C VAL A 43 -11.85 6.91 -7.81
N ILE A 44 -10.70 6.42 -8.30
CA ILE A 44 -10.33 6.55 -9.72
C ILE A 44 -11.33 5.83 -10.63
N ALA A 45 -11.77 4.63 -10.26
CA ALA A 45 -12.76 3.88 -11.02
C ALA A 45 -14.12 4.58 -11.06
N LYS A 46 -14.53 5.22 -9.96
CA LYS A 46 -15.77 6.01 -9.86
C LYS A 46 -15.74 7.27 -10.73
N HIS A 47 -14.57 7.88 -10.89
CA HIS A 47 -14.36 9.14 -11.60
C HIS A 47 -13.27 9.01 -12.67
N SER A 48 -13.38 8.02 -13.53
CA SER A 48 -12.42 7.73 -14.59
C SER A 48 -12.33 8.82 -15.68
N ASP A 49 -13.31 9.71 -15.74
CA ASP A 49 -13.33 10.92 -16.58
C ASP A 49 -12.41 12.03 -16.01
N LYS A 50 -12.16 12.05 -14.70
CA LYS A 50 -11.36 13.09 -14.03
C LYS A 50 -9.99 12.59 -13.59
N TYR A 51 -9.89 11.33 -13.16
CA TYR A 51 -8.71 10.79 -12.53
C TYR A 51 -8.14 9.60 -13.26
N VAL A 52 -6.83 9.53 -13.31
CA VAL A 52 -6.07 8.41 -13.85
C VAL A 52 -4.95 8.03 -12.89
N ARG A 53 -4.57 6.76 -12.89
CA ARG A 53 -3.43 6.31 -12.08
C ARG A 53 -2.14 6.96 -12.55
N ALA A 54 -1.44 7.65 -11.66
CA ALA A 54 -0.11 8.20 -11.93
C ALA A 54 0.98 7.12 -11.98
N SER A 55 0.76 5.97 -11.37
CA SER A 55 1.75 4.89 -11.24
C SER A 55 1.51 3.74 -12.21
N PHE A 56 2.59 3.05 -12.61
CA PHE A 56 2.53 1.82 -13.40
C PHE A 56 2.12 0.61 -12.58
N GLY A 57 1.61 -0.42 -13.25
CA GLY A 57 1.39 -1.75 -12.73
C GLY A 57 0.23 -1.89 -11.74
N VAL A 58 -0.05 -3.11 -11.39
CA VAL A 58 -1.10 -3.51 -10.47
C VAL A 58 -0.50 -4.27 -9.29
N SER A 59 -0.94 -3.93 -8.08
CA SER A 59 -0.56 -4.66 -6.87
C SER A 59 -1.47 -5.87 -6.70
N LYS A 60 -0.87 -7.05 -6.57
CA LYS A 60 -1.55 -8.29 -6.20
C LYS A 60 -1.32 -8.54 -4.72
N LEU A 61 -2.39 -8.78 -3.98
CA LEU A 61 -2.36 -9.02 -2.55
C LEU A 61 -2.84 -10.43 -2.26
N SER A 62 -2.21 -11.11 -1.30
CA SER A 62 -2.67 -12.38 -0.75
C SER A 62 -3.41 -12.23 0.58
N PHE A 63 -3.73 -10.99 0.97
CA PHE A 63 -4.45 -10.63 2.19
C PHE A 63 -5.45 -9.51 1.92
N GLU A 64 -6.43 -9.36 2.81
CA GLU A 64 -7.35 -8.22 2.79
C GLU A 64 -6.82 -7.11 3.71
N PRO A 65 -6.50 -5.92 3.19
CA PRO A 65 -5.97 -4.83 4.00
C PRO A 65 -6.97 -4.32 5.04
N ALA A 66 -6.54 -4.18 6.29
CA ALA A 66 -7.36 -3.68 7.39
C ALA A 66 -6.54 -2.79 8.33
N LEU A 67 -6.81 -1.48 8.34
CA LEU A 67 -6.04 -0.50 9.13
C LEU A 67 -6.12 -0.77 10.63
N SER A 68 -7.25 -1.27 11.13
CA SER A 68 -7.44 -1.59 12.55
C SER A 68 -6.52 -2.68 13.07
N LYS A 69 -6.08 -3.58 12.18
CA LYS A 69 -5.19 -4.71 12.52
C LYS A 69 -3.71 -4.35 12.61
N SER A 70 -3.34 -3.14 12.19
CA SER A 70 -1.98 -2.62 12.36
C SER A 70 -1.90 -1.68 13.55
N PHE A 71 -0.67 -1.30 13.92
CA PHE A 71 -0.46 -0.34 15.01
C PHE A 71 -1.33 0.90 14.83
N ASN A 72 -2.21 1.16 15.80
CA ASN A 72 -2.99 2.38 15.88
C ASN A 72 -3.24 2.75 17.34
N ARG A 73 -3.41 4.05 17.60
CA ARG A 73 -3.79 4.60 18.91
C ARG A 73 -5.23 5.06 18.92
N SER A 74 -6.12 4.41 18.16
CA SER A 74 -7.39 4.94 17.68
C SER A 74 -7.19 5.89 16.47
N PHE A 75 -8.29 6.15 15.77
CA PHE A 75 -8.26 7.01 14.59
C PHE A 75 -8.88 8.36 14.90
N THR A 76 -8.25 9.41 14.39
CA THR A 76 -8.75 10.79 14.47
C THR A 76 -8.78 11.41 13.08
N SER A 77 -9.62 12.40 12.87
CA SER A 77 -9.61 13.21 11.64
C SER A 77 -8.53 14.31 11.68
N TYR A 78 -7.94 14.55 12.84
CA TYR A 78 -7.04 15.67 13.08
C TYR A 78 -7.70 16.98 12.63
N PHE A 79 -7.07 17.82 11.83
CA PHE A 79 -7.66 19.05 11.28
C PHE A 79 -8.23 18.87 9.87
N LEU A 80 -8.45 17.64 9.40
CA LEU A 80 -8.87 17.39 8.03
C LEU A 80 -10.31 17.81 7.75
N THR A 81 -11.22 17.58 8.71
CA THR A 81 -12.64 17.87 8.57
C THR A 81 -13.06 19.14 9.29
N GLU A 82 -12.34 19.50 10.33
CA GLU A 82 -12.62 20.68 11.15
C GLU A 82 -11.31 21.39 11.49
N ARG A 83 -11.26 22.70 11.26
CA ARG A 83 -10.08 23.51 11.59
C ARG A 83 -9.91 23.70 13.10
N HIS A 84 -11.00 23.86 13.81
CA HIS A 84 -11.04 24.08 15.26
C HIS A 84 -12.07 23.13 15.88
N PRO A 85 -11.71 21.85 16.12
CA PRO A 85 -12.64 20.92 16.73
C PRO A 85 -12.96 21.37 18.17
N GLU A 86 -14.25 21.61 18.44
CA GLU A 86 -14.73 22.22 19.70
C GLU A 86 -14.28 21.49 20.96
N ASN A 87 -14.07 20.18 20.89
CA ASN A 87 -13.74 19.34 22.06
C ASN A 87 -12.36 18.69 22.01
N GLY A 88 -11.49 19.02 21.05
CA GLY A 88 -10.16 18.40 20.90
C GLY A 88 -10.16 16.87 20.65
N LYS A 89 -11.31 16.21 20.73
CA LYS A 89 -11.43 14.74 20.60
C LYS A 89 -11.08 14.20 19.23
N SER A 90 -11.20 15.05 18.19
CA SER A 90 -10.85 14.69 16.82
C SER A 90 -9.37 14.88 16.51
N MET A 91 -8.62 15.53 17.37
CA MET A 91 -7.21 15.87 17.14
C MET A 91 -6.24 14.76 17.61
N ALA A 92 -6.47 14.21 18.80
CA ALA A 92 -5.54 13.28 19.41
C ALA A 92 -6.27 12.18 20.20
N SER A 93 -5.62 11.03 20.32
CA SER A 93 -6.02 9.95 21.23
C SER A 93 -5.11 9.99 22.45
N LEU A 94 -5.69 10.25 23.61
CA LEU A 94 -4.97 10.39 24.90
C LEU A 94 -5.00 9.13 25.74
N ASN A 95 -5.67 8.05 25.26
CA ASN A 95 -5.90 6.84 26.08
C ASN A 95 -4.61 6.07 26.38
N THR A 96 -3.71 5.95 25.41
CA THR A 96 -2.45 5.24 25.58
C THR A 96 -1.43 5.63 24.52
N PRO A 97 -0.13 5.73 24.83
CA PRO A 97 0.94 5.87 23.85
C PRO A 97 1.22 4.57 23.08
N LYS A 98 0.71 3.42 23.57
CA LYS A 98 0.84 2.11 22.95
C LYS A 98 -0.23 1.90 21.89
N SER A 99 -0.12 0.80 21.13
CA SER A 99 -1.20 0.40 20.20
C SER A 99 -2.44 0.05 20.99
N LEU A 100 -3.56 0.69 20.70
CA LEU A 100 -4.86 0.30 21.25
C LEU A 100 -5.40 -0.94 20.54
N GLY A 101 -5.19 -1.04 19.23
CA GLY A 101 -5.73 -2.14 18.41
C GLY A 101 -7.20 -1.96 18.04
N GLU A 102 -7.83 -3.06 17.64
CA GLU A 102 -9.25 -3.10 17.28
C GLU A 102 -10.11 -3.63 18.44
N PRO A 103 -11.28 -3.04 18.71
CA PRO A 103 -12.22 -3.57 19.70
C PRO A 103 -12.80 -4.89 19.18
N ILE A 104 -12.67 -6.00 19.92
CA ILE A 104 -13.08 -7.32 19.43
C ILE A 104 -14.11 -8.01 20.30
N CYS A 105 -14.10 -7.80 21.63
CA CYS A 105 -14.97 -8.51 22.54
C CYS A 105 -15.18 -7.77 23.86
N LYS A 106 -16.06 -8.35 24.68
CA LYS A 106 -16.18 -8.03 26.11
C LYS A 106 -15.95 -9.30 26.94
N VAL A 107 -15.38 -9.13 28.09
CA VAL A 107 -15.18 -10.22 29.05
C VAL A 107 -16.54 -10.58 29.66
N LEU A 108 -16.88 -11.87 29.65
CA LEU A 108 -18.04 -12.40 30.39
C LEU A 108 -17.64 -12.75 31.82
N TYR A 109 -16.55 -13.47 31.99
CA TYR A 109 -15.89 -13.71 33.27
C TYR A 109 -14.42 -14.09 33.09
N ALA A 110 -13.64 -13.97 34.19
CA ALA A 110 -12.28 -14.46 34.24
C ALA A 110 -12.09 -15.29 35.54
N LYS A 111 -11.48 -16.47 35.40
CA LYS A 111 -11.17 -17.36 36.53
C LYS A 111 -9.81 -18.04 36.30
N GLY A 112 -8.83 -17.71 37.15
CA GLY A 112 -7.49 -18.27 37.02
C GLY A 112 -6.84 -17.90 35.70
N LYS A 113 -6.55 -18.89 34.85
CA LYS A 113 -5.94 -18.72 33.51
C LYS A 113 -6.96 -18.68 32.39
N THR A 114 -8.26 -18.72 32.68
CA THR A 114 -9.33 -18.75 31.67
C THR A 114 -10.11 -17.46 31.67
N ILE A 115 -10.31 -16.90 30.51
CA ILE A 115 -11.18 -15.74 30.28
C ILE A 115 -12.25 -16.17 29.29
N ARG A 116 -13.52 -16.07 29.65
CA ARG A 116 -14.64 -16.22 28.72
C ARG A 116 -15.06 -14.89 28.16
N ILE A 117 -15.24 -14.86 26.86
CA ILE A 117 -15.53 -13.65 26.09
C ILE A 117 -16.84 -13.75 25.33
N ALA A 118 -17.45 -12.58 25.05
CA ALA A 118 -18.52 -12.42 24.07
C ALA A 118 -17.96 -11.75 22.84
N THR A 119 -17.83 -12.48 21.74
CA THR A 119 -17.30 -11.95 20.49
C THR A 119 -17.94 -12.60 19.27
N SER A 120 -18.02 -11.84 18.18
CA SER A 120 -18.28 -12.35 16.83
C SER A 120 -16.99 -12.48 16.00
N SER A 121 -15.86 -12.00 16.52
CA SER A 121 -14.57 -12.04 15.83
C SER A 121 -13.83 -13.34 16.13
N SER A 122 -13.17 -13.93 15.13
CA SER A 122 -12.26 -15.05 15.34
C SER A 122 -11.01 -14.58 16.09
N ILE A 123 -10.64 -15.32 17.15
CA ILE A 123 -9.40 -15.12 17.88
C ILE A 123 -8.55 -16.37 17.69
N ALA A 124 -7.25 -16.18 17.48
CA ALA A 124 -6.30 -17.27 17.25
C ALA A 124 -5.34 -17.46 18.42
N ASN A 125 -4.76 -18.66 18.52
CA ASN A 125 -3.64 -18.91 19.40
C ASN A 125 -2.48 -17.97 19.04
N GLY A 126 -1.93 -17.28 20.03
CA GLY A 126 -0.85 -16.33 19.84
C GLY A 126 -1.30 -14.88 19.60
N ASP A 127 -2.62 -14.59 19.51
CA ASP A 127 -3.12 -13.22 19.46
C ASP A 127 -2.70 -12.42 20.69
N GLY A 128 -2.37 -11.15 20.51
CA GLY A 128 -2.10 -10.19 21.55
C GLY A 128 -3.33 -9.36 21.84
N LEU A 129 -3.79 -9.38 23.06
CA LEU A 129 -4.99 -8.67 23.51
C LEU A 129 -4.65 -7.64 24.57
N SER A 130 -5.46 -6.60 24.68
CA SER A 130 -5.31 -5.53 25.68
C SER A 130 -6.65 -5.07 26.24
N TYR A 131 -6.61 -4.43 27.39
CA TYR A 131 -7.75 -3.85 28.06
C TYR A 131 -7.29 -2.74 29.01
N PHE A 132 -8.23 -1.93 29.51
CA PHE A 132 -7.98 -1.02 30.63
C PHE A 132 -8.55 -1.65 31.91
N ASN A 133 -7.73 -1.70 32.96
CA ASN A 133 -8.18 -2.16 34.28
C ASN A 133 -9.07 -1.11 34.97
N GLN A 134 -9.56 -1.42 36.17
CA GLN A 134 -10.44 -0.50 36.93
C GLN A 134 -9.76 0.81 37.33
N GLN A 135 -8.44 0.85 37.37
CA GLN A 135 -7.62 2.04 37.62
C GLN A 135 -7.33 2.85 36.34
N GLY A 136 -7.84 2.41 35.16
CA GLY A 136 -7.57 3.03 33.88
C GLY A 136 -6.19 2.70 33.30
N GLU A 137 -5.47 1.77 33.87
CA GLU A 137 -4.14 1.37 33.37
C GLU A 137 -4.27 0.42 32.18
N TYR A 138 -3.44 0.65 31.18
CA TYR A 138 -3.42 -0.16 29.96
C TYR A 138 -2.64 -1.45 30.18
N MET A 139 -3.34 -2.57 30.14
CA MET A 139 -2.84 -3.93 30.37
C MET A 139 -2.90 -4.74 29.08
N GLY A 140 -1.96 -5.70 28.93
CA GLY A 140 -1.91 -6.60 27.78
C GLY A 140 -1.64 -8.04 28.17
N PHE A 141 -2.16 -8.98 27.38
CA PHE A 141 -1.90 -10.41 27.53
C PHE A 141 -1.86 -11.10 26.18
N ARG A 142 -1.29 -12.30 26.15
CA ARG A 142 -1.24 -13.15 24.97
C ARG A 142 -2.12 -14.38 25.16
N VAL A 143 -2.88 -14.71 24.12
CA VAL A 143 -3.70 -15.93 24.09
C VAL A 143 -2.81 -17.12 23.83
N ASN A 144 -2.78 -18.09 24.75
CA ASN A 144 -2.03 -19.32 24.57
C ASN A 144 -2.83 -20.34 23.76
N ARG A 145 -4.11 -20.52 24.10
CA ARG A 145 -5.03 -21.42 23.41
C ARG A 145 -6.46 -20.85 23.44
N VAL A 146 -7.15 -21.04 22.34
CA VAL A 146 -8.59 -20.75 22.23
C VAL A 146 -9.35 -22.08 22.33
N ASP A 147 -10.42 -22.10 23.14
CA ASP A 147 -11.29 -23.25 23.31
C ASP A 147 -12.76 -22.76 23.30
N GLY A 148 -13.35 -22.72 22.11
CA GLY A 148 -14.64 -22.08 21.90
C GLY A 148 -14.61 -20.59 22.27
N ALA A 149 -15.40 -20.19 23.27
CA ALA A 149 -15.43 -18.83 23.80
C ALA A 149 -14.42 -18.59 24.94
N ASP A 150 -13.64 -19.59 25.32
CA ASP A 150 -12.66 -19.51 26.39
C ASP A 150 -11.25 -19.26 25.86
N LEU A 151 -10.61 -18.21 26.36
CA LEU A 151 -9.21 -17.88 26.12
C LEU A 151 -8.37 -18.41 27.27
N ILE A 152 -7.47 -19.33 26.98
CA ILE A 152 -6.56 -19.94 27.94
C ILE A 152 -5.23 -19.19 27.91
N LEU A 153 -4.78 -18.72 29.06
CA LEU A 153 -3.56 -17.94 29.25
C LEU A 153 -2.47 -18.76 29.91
N THR A 154 -1.22 -18.34 29.78
CA THR A 154 -0.08 -18.94 30.47
C THR A 154 -0.05 -18.58 31.97
N LYS A 155 -0.53 -17.37 32.31
CA LYS A 155 -0.57 -16.84 33.70
C LYS A 155 -2.01 -16.44 34.05
N PRO A 156 -2.39 -16.54 35.34
CA PRO A 156 -3.69 -16.03 35.77
C PRO A 156 -3.75 -14.51 35.62
N ILE A 157 -4.96 -14.03 35.35
CA ILE A 157 -5.25 -12.61 35.17
C ILE A 157 -6.59 -12.27 35.83
N SER A 158 -6.71 -11.05 36.33
CA SER A 158 -7.96 -10.52 36.90
C SER A 158 -8.50 -9.45 35.97
N ILE A 159 -9.65 -9.73 35.39
CA ILE A 159 -10.39 -8.79 34.54
C ILE A 159 -11.85 -8.84 34.94
N ALA A 160 -12.48 -7.68 35.14
CA ALA A 160 -13.88 -7.59 35.48
C ALA A 160 -14.78 -7.98 34.31
N ALA A 161 -15.93 -8.56 34.59
CA ALA A 161 -16.97 -8.79 33.58
C ALA A 161 -17.41 -7.46 32.96
N GLY A 162 -17.72 -7.50 31.66
CA GLY A 162 -18.09 -6.32 30.87
C GLY A 162 -16.91 -5.50 30.34
N THR A 163 -15.67 -5.78 30.79
CA THR A 163 -14.47 -5.03 30.32
C THR A 163 -14.29 -5.21 28.81
N PRO A 164 -14.19 -4.10 28.04
CA PRO A 164 -13.84 -4.16 26.62
C PRO A 164 -12.42 -4.67 26.42
N VAL A 165 -12.24 -5.53 25.42
CA VAL A 165 -10.95 -6.09 25.02
C VAL A 165 -10.64 -5.74 23.60
N PHE A 166 -9.42 -5.34 23.37
CA PHE A 166 -8.89 -4.92 22.06
C PHE A 166 -7.84 -5.91 21.58
N ARG A 167 -7.76 -6.16 20.27
CA ARG A 167 -6.71 -6.95 19.66
C ARG A 167 -5.60 -6.04 19.14
N THR A 168 -4.42 -6.14 19.73
CA THR A 168 -3.23 -5.36 19.38
C THR A 168 -2.30 -6.10 18.45
N TYR A 169 -2.42 -7.42 18.36
CA TYR A 169 -1.67 -8.29 17.46
C TYR A 169 -2.57 -9.44 17.01
N ASP A 170 -2.79 -9.52 15.72
CA ASP A 170 -3.54 -10.56 15.03
C ASP A 170 -2.52 -11.52 14.38
N LYS A 171 -2.35 -12.72 14.99
CA LYS A 171 -1.36 -13.70 14.53
C LYS A 171 -1.64 -14.18 13.11
N ALA A 172 -2.89 -14.47 12.79
CA ALA A 172 -3.29 -14.96 11.47
C ALA A 172 -3.07 -13.88 10.39
N PHE A 173 -3.34 -12.63 10.72
CA PHE A 173 -3.12 -11.50 9.82
C PHE A 173 -1.62 -11.23 9.62
N ASP A 174 -0.82 -11.28 10.67
CA ASP A 174 0.64 -11.13 10.59
C ASP A 174 1.27 -12.23 9.72
N ASP A 175 0.81 -13.48 9.88
CA ASP A 175 1.24 -14.60 9.05
C ASP A 175 0.86 -14.37 7.58
N ALA A 176 -0.32 -13.86 7.29
CA ALA A 176 -0.77 -13.52 5.94
C ALA A 176 0.06 -12.39 5.31
N LEU A 177 0.57 -11.45 6.11
CA LEU A 177 1.45 -10.38 5.66
C LEU A 177 2.89 -10.84 5.42
N SER A 178 3.27 -12.00 5.95
CA SER A 178 4.64 -12.51 5.81
C SER A 178 4.99 -12.86 4.35
N GLY A 179 6.27 -12.91 4.03
CA GLY A 179 6.74 -13.28 2.69
C GLY A 179 6.30 -12.30 1.58
N GLN A 180 6.00 -12.82 0.39
CA GLN A 180 5.60 -12.05 -0.80
C GLN A 180 4.08 -11.85 -0.87
N SER A 181 3.50 -11.26 0.14
CA SER A 181 2.05 -11.05 0.25
C SER A 181 1.51 -9.82 -0.49
N ALA A 182 2.38 -8.90 -0.89
CA ALA A 182 2.04 -7.72 -1.68
C ALA A 182 3.08 -7.53 -2.78
N GLU A 183 2.73 -7.87 -4.01
CA GLU A 183 3.60 -7.74 -5.18
C GLU A 183 2.99 -6.78 -6.19
N ARG A 184 3.79 -5.82 -6.65
CA ARG A 184 3.41 -4.96 -7.76
C ARG A 184 4.10 -5.40 -9.02
N LYS A 185 3.32 -5.69 -10.06
CA LYS A 185 3.81 -6.06 -11.40
C LYS A 185 3.29 -5.13 -12.47
N VAL A 186 4.17 -4.81 -13.41
CA VAL A 186 3.86 -4.05 -14.62
C VAL A 186 3.70 -5.03 -15.77
N ALA A 187 2.55 -4.99 -16.42
CA ALA A 187 2.29 -5.83 -17.60
C ALA A 187 3.10 -5.34 -18.78
N ILE A 188 3.77 -6.26 -19.47
CA ILE A 188 4.49 -5.97 -20.72
C ILE A 188 4.09 -6.93 -21.82
N ASN A 189 4.10 -6.44 -23.04
CA ASN A 189 3.99 -7.24 -24.25
C ASN A 189 5.36 -7.40 -24.89
N ALA A 190 5.62 -8.55 -25.49
CA ALA A 190 6.87 -8.87 -26.16
C ALA A 190 6.64 -9.28 -27.60
N GLN A 191 7.53 -8.87 -28.51
CA GLN A 191 7.62 -9.36 -29.88
C GLN A 191 9.04 -9.80 -30.17
N LEU A 192 9.21 -11.02 -30.66
CA LEU A 192 10.50 -11.60 -31.02
C LEU A 192 10.49 -11.94 -32.51
N TRP A 193 11.40 -11.34 -33.27
CA TRP A 193 11.54 -11.60 -34.71
C TRP A 193 12.99 -11.57 -35.15
N TRP A 194 13.25 -12.21 -36.26
CA TRP A 194 14.55 -12.22 -36.90
C TRP A 194 14.45 -11.57 -38.27
N THR A 195 15.38 -10.68 -38.58
CA THR A 195 15.45 -9.99 -39.89
C THR A 195 16.86 -9.48 -40.13
N ASN A 196 17.31 -9.55 -41.38
CA ASN A 196 18.60 -8.99 -41.84
C ASN A 196 19.79 -9.41 -40.95
N GLY A 197 19.85 -10.69 -40.58
CA GLY A 197 20.94 -11.20 -39.75
C GLY A 197 20.93 -10.76 -38.29
N SER A 198 19.82 -10.25 -37.79
CA SER A 198 19.66 -9.80 -36.40
C SER A 198 18.43 -10.42 -35.76
N LEU A 199 18.58 -10.92 -34.53
CA LEU A 199 17.48 -11.31 -33.68
C LEU A 199 17.05 -10.12 -32.85
N ASN A 200 15.77 -9.78 -32.89
CA ASN A 200 15.21 -8.58 -32.29
C ASN A 200 14.17 -8.94 -31.23
N LEU A 201 14.20 -8.25 -30.10
CA LEU A 201 13.18 -8.32 -29.07
C LEU A 201 12.65 -6.92 -28.75
N GLN A 202 11.36 -6.72 -29.01
CA GLN A 202 10.64 -5.54 -28.56
C GLN A 202 9.93 -5.85 -27.23
N LEU A 203 10.03 -4.91 -26.29
CA LEU A 203 9.17 -4.87 -25.12
C LEU A 203 8.37 -3.57 -25.11
N SER A 204 7.11 -3.66 -24.71
CA SER A 204 6.26 -2.48 -24.51
C SER A 204 5.46 -2.61 -23.23
N ASP A 205 5.27 -1.49 -22.50
CA ASP A 205 4.50 -1.43 -21.27
C ASP A 205 3.11 -0.83 -21.46
N GLU A 206 2.32 -0.81 -20.41
CA GLU A 206 0.93 -0.30 -20.37
C GLU A 206 0.81 1.21 -20.66
N ARG A 207 1.91 1.97 -20.65
CA ARG A 207 1.95 3.41 -20.97
C ARG A 207 2.48 3.71 -22.35
N GLY A 208 2.74 2.68 -23.15
CA GLY A 208 3.25 2.84 -24.50
C GLY A 208 4.75 3.08 -24.58
N ASN A 209 5.51 2.96 -23.48
CA ASN A 209 6.96 2.90 -23.61
C ASN A 209 7.32 1.64 -24.38
N ARG A 210 8.11 1.83 -25.44
CA ARG A 210 8.49 0.77 -26.37
C ARG A 210 10.00 0.83 -26.59
N ILE A 211 10.64 -0.32 -26.50
CA ILE A 211 12.07 -0.47 -26.81
C ILE A 211 12.28 -1.69 -27.69
N VAL A 212 13.33 -1.65 -28.48
CA VAL A 212 13.82 -2.79 -29.26
C VAL A 212 15.29 -3.01 -28.87
N LYS A 213 15.63 -4.25 -28.61
CA LYS A 213 17.01 -4.71 -28.50
C LYS A 213 17.31 -5.75 -29.55
N SER A 214 18.48 -5.67 -30.13
CA SER A 214 18.93 -6.56 -31.21
C SER A 214 20.26 -7.22 -30.84
N VAL A 215 20.47 -8.41 -31.33
CA VAL A 215 21.74 -9.11 -31.26
C VAL A 215 22.06 -9.65 -32.65
N ASP A 216 23.31 -9.52 -33.07
CA ASP A 216 23.77 -10.06 -34.35
C ASP A 216 23.62 -11.57 -34.35
N CYS A 217 22.90 -12.07 -35.34
CA CYS A 217 22.59 -13.47 -35.52
C CYS A 217 22.42 -13.72 -37.02
N PRO A 218 23.52 -13.83 -37.76
CA PRO A 218 23.51 -13.89 -39.22
C PRO A 218 22.63 -15.02 -39.78
N GLU A 219 22.64 -16.14 -39.09
CA GLU A 219 21.85 -17.31 -39.46
C GLU A 219 21.13 -17.91 -38.24
N LEU A 220 19.96 -18.42 -38.45
CA LEU A 220 19.19 -19.20 -37.48
C LEU A 220 18.73 -20.50 -38.12
N ASP A 221 19.05 -21.62 -37.49
CA ASP A 221 18.60 -22.94 -37.89
C ASP A 221 17.08 -23.02 -37.84
N ALA A 222 16.51 -23.72 -38.80
CA ALA A 222 15.11 -24.10 -38.72
C ALA A 222 14.89 -25.05 -37.52
N ALA A 223 13.84 -24.79 -36.78
CA ALA A 223 13.50 -25.65 -35.64
C ALA A 223 12.91 -27.00 -36.14
N LYS A 224 13.29 -28.07 -35.48
CA LYS A 224 12.71 -29.43 -35.76
C LYS A 224 11.28 -29.59 -35.25
N SER A 225 10.86 -28.70 -34.32
CA SER A 225 9.52 -28.62 -33.74
C SER A 225 9.22 -27.21 -33.32
N ASP A 226 7.96 -26.88 -33.13
CA ASP A 226 7.54 -25.55 -32.64
C ASP A 226 8.28 -25.15 -31.36
N GLN A 227 9.02 -24.06 -31.40
CA GLN A 227 9.76 -23.46 -30.29
C GLN A 227 9.01 -22.30 -29.62
N GLY A 228 7.83 -21.94 -30.10
CA GLY A 228 7.03 -20.83 -29.57
C GLY A 228 6.84 -20.89 -28.07
N PRO A 229 6.37 -21.99 -27.49
CA PRO A 229 6.21 -22.14 -26.03
C PRO A 229 7.52 -21.94 -25.28
N ARG A 230 8.64 -22.48 -25.78
CA ARG A 230 9.96 -22.34 -25.17
C ARG A 230 10.48 -20.91 -25.25
N GLN A 231 10.32 -20.25 -26.38
CA GLN A 231 10.73 -18.85 -26.59
C GLN A 231 9.92 -17.94 -25.67
N THR A 232 8.59 -18.10 -25.61
CA THR A 232 7.69 -17.35 -24.71
C THR A 232 8.09 -17.56 -23.24
N GLN A 233 8.33 -18.80 -22.83
CA GLN A 233 8.79 -19.10 -21.47
C GLN A 233 10.13 -18.42 -21.15
N ALA A 234 11.09 -18.44 -22.09
CA ALA A 234 12.40 -17.85 -21.91
C ALA A 234 12.34 -16.30 -21.76
N ILE A 235 11.50 -15.65 -22.57
CA ILE A 235 11.24 -14.21 -22.47
C ILE A 235 10.47 -13.88 -21.19
N GLY A 236 9.51 -14.71 -20.79
CA GLY A 236 8.70 -14.54 -19.60
C GLY A 236 9.40 -14.82 -18.26
N LYS A 237 10.67 -15.24 -18.26
CA LYS A 237 11.48 -15.40 -17.03
C LYS A 237 11.92 -14.04 -16.47
N LEU A 238 10.96 -13.28 -15.96
CA LEU A 238 11.11 -11.91 -15.45
C LEU A 238 11.22 -11.85 -13.92
N GLY A 239 11.50 -12.98 -13.27
CA GLY A 239 11.72 -13.05 -11.82
C GLY A 239 12.82 -12.07 -11.37
N GLY A 240 12.63 -11.43 -10.22
CA GLY A 240 13.52 -10.36 -9.73
C GLY A 240 13.32 -9.00 -10.40
N THR A 241 12.34 -8.86 -11.33
CA THR A 241 11.96 -7.58 -11.94
C THR A 241 10.54 -7.19 -11.53
N ILE A 242 10.18 -5.93 -11.81
CA ILE A 242 8.80 -5.44 -11.63
C ILE A 242 7.85 -5.89 -12.77
N TYR A 243 8.37 -6.55 -13.81
CA TYR A 243 7.60 -6.88 -14.99
C TYR A 243 6.95 -8.26 -14.92
N GLN A 244 5.81 -8.38 -15.61
CA GLN A 244 5.13 -9.63 -15.88
C GLN A 244 4.73 -9.65 -17.35
N LEU A 245 5.09 -10.72 -18.07
CA LEU A 245 4.69 -10.91 -19.46
C LEU A 245 3.16 -11.10 -19.52
N ALA A 246 2.49 -10.24 -20.28
CA ALA A 246 1.06 -10.36 -20.57
C ALA A 246 0.83 -11.11 -21.88
N ASN A 247 1.50 -10.70 -22.97
CA ASN A 247 1.44 -11.37 -24.25
C ASN A 247 2.82 -11.45 -24.88
N ALA A 248 3.04 -12.46 -25.69
CA ALA A 248 4.24 -12.63 -26.49
C ALA A 248 3.89 -13.11 -27.91
N GLU A 249 4.44 -12.43 -28.90
CA GLU A 249 4.47 -12.87 -30.28
C GLU A 249 5.89 -13.32 -30.58
N VAL A 250 6.06 -14.58 -30.95
CA VAL A 250 7.37 -15.20 -31.20
C VAL A 250 7.37 -15.98 -32.51
N MET A 251 8.53 -16.21 -33.09
CA MET A 251 8.64 -16.86 -34.40
C MET A 251 8.22 -18.33 -34.36
N GLY A 252 8.66 -19.07 -33.35
CA GLY A 252 8.35 -20.49 -33.20
C GLY A 252 9.08 -21.47 -34.17
N ASP A 253 9.33 -21.05 -35.37
CA ASP A 253 9.93 -21.86 -36.47
C ASP A 253 11.46 -21.89 -36.49
N LYS A 254 12.11 -21.10 -35.62
CA LYS A 254 13.56 -20.99 -35.53
C LYS A 254 14.11 -21.50 -34.19
N PHE A 255 15.24 -22.16 -34.23
CA PHE A 255 15.96 -22.54 -33.01
C PHE A 255 16.83 -21.38 -32.54
N ILE A 256 16.64 -20.94 -31.29
CA ILE A 256 17.42 -19.88 -30.66
C ILE A 256 18.04 -20.44 -29.39
N PRO A 257 19.38 -20.36 -29.20
CA PRO A 257 20.02 -20.74 -27.96
C PRO A 257 19.46 -20.02 -26.75
N SER A 258 19.27 -20.73 -25.65
CA SER A 258 18.69 -20.16 -24.41
C SER A 258 19.52 -19.02 -23.82
N SER A 259 20.84 -19.06 -23.99
CA SER A 259 21.78 -17.99 -23.58
C SER A 259 21.50 -16.69 -24.32
N VAL A 260 21.26 -16.75 -25.63
CA VAL A 260 20.97 -15.59 -26.48
C VAL A 260 19.62 -14.98 -26.07
N LEU A 261 18.56 -15.76 -25.91
CA LEU A 261 17.26 -15.28 -25.43
C LEU A 261 17.37 -14.66 -24.04
N ALA A 262 18.15 -15.27 -23.13
CA ALA A 262 18.32 -14.76 -21.79
C ALA A 262 19.08 -13.44 -21.75
N GLN A 263 20.10 -13.28 -22.59
CA GLN A 263 20.85 -12.03 -22.69
C GLN A 263 19.98 -10.93 -23.31
N LEU A 264 19.34 -11.20 -24.43
CA LEU A 264 18.48 -10.26 -25.13
C LEU A 264 17.34 -9.76 -24.21
N ARG A 265 16.72 -10.68 -23.46
CA ARG A 265 15.71 -10.31 -22.44
C ARG A 265 16.27 -9.37 -21.36
N ARG A 266 17.47 -9.67 -20.80
CA ARG A 266 18.08 -8.80 -19.77
C ARG A 266 18.34 -7.39 -20.32
N ASP A 267 18.89 -7.30 -21.52
CA ASP A 267 19.22 -6.02 -22.16
C ASP A 267 17.95 -5.23 -22.49
N ALA A 268 16.89 -5.92 -22.92
CA ALA A 268 15.59 -5.33 -23.19
C ALA A 268 14.93 -4.80 -21.90
N VAL A 269 14.98 -5.53 -20.80
CA VAL A 269 14.46 -5.08 -19.49
C VAL A 269 15.18 -3.83 -18.99
N ILE A 270 16.52 -3.81 -19.05
CA ILE A 270 17.33 -2.63 -18.67
C ILE A 270 16.96 -1.43 -19.54
N ALA A 271 16.78 -1.64 -20.82
CA ALA A 271 16.40 -0.55 -21.75
C ALA A 271 14.98 -0.03 -21.47
N LEU A 272 14.02 -0.90 -21.13
CA LEU A 272 12.68 -0.51 -20.75
C LEU A 272 12.65 0.29 -19.46
N ASP A 273 13.39 -0.14 -18.42
CA ASP A 273 13.56 0.62 -17.18
C ASP A 273 14.09 2.04 -17.44
N ARG A 274 15.08 2.14 -18.32
CA ARG A 274 15.62 3.44 -18.72
C ARG A 274 14.61 4.29 -19.45
N ALA A 275 13.87 3.72 -20.39
CA ALA A 275 12.82 4.41 -21.14
C ALA A 275 11.74 4.96 -20.22
N GLN A 276 11.26 4.18 -19.26
CA GLN A 276 10.26 4.61 -18.27
C GLN A 276 10.74 5.81 -17.43
N ARG A 277 12.02 5.83 -17.04
CA ARG A 277 12.59 6.95 -16.28
C ARG A 277 12.70 8.23 -17.11
N ILE A 278 13.08 8.11 -18.38
CA ILE A 278 13.22 9.26 -19.30
C ILE A 278 11.87 9.85 -19.67
N THR A 279 10.87 9.01 -19.86
CA THR A 279 9.51 9.45 -20.28
C THR A 279 8.68 10.01 -19.13
N PHE A 280 9.12 9.80 -17.88
CA PHE A 280 8.44 10.37 -16.72
C PHE A 280 8.61 11.89 -16.68
N LYS A 281 7.53 12.62 -16.97
CA LYS A 281 7.48 14.08 -16.85
C LYS A 281 6.83 14.45 -15.52
N ARG A 282 7.54 15.26 -14.73
CA ARG A 282 6.92 15.87 -13.54
C ARG A 282 5.93 16.94 -13.98
N PRO A 283 4.72 16.98 -13.38
CA PRO A 283 3.83 18.11 -13.61
C PRO A 283 4.53 19.41 -13.22
N LEU A 284 4.34 20.43 -14.03
CA LEU A 284 4.82 21.78 -13.67
C LEU A 284 3.99 22.30 -12.50
N ARG A 285 4.64 23.06 -11.61
CA ARG A 285 3.93 23.81 -10.57
C ARG A 285 2.96 24.79 -11.25
N LEU A 286 1.73 24.80 -10.80
CA LEU A 286 0.77 25.81 -11.23
C LEU A 286 1.24 27.19 -10.78
N PRO A 287 0.94 28.24 -11.55
CA PRO A 287 1.20 29.61 -11.15
C PRO A 287 0.57 29.91 -9.78
N GLU A 288 1.23 30.73 -8.98
CA GLU A 288 0.64 31.20 -7.73
C GLU A 288 -0.55 32.10 -8.04
N GLN A 289 -1.63 31.93 -7.26
CA GLN A 289 -2.77 32.84 -7.28
C GLN A 289 -2.46 33.98 -6.29
N ALA A 290 -1.84 35.02 -6.80
CA ALA A 290 -1.41 36.13 -5.98
C ALA A 290 -2.58 36.91 -5.31
N ASP A 291 -3.77 36.77 -5.87
CA ASP A 291 -5.02 37.42 -5.43
C ASP A 291 -5.93 36.44 -4.62
N ALA A 292 -5.46 35.24 -4.29
CA ALA A 292 -6.23 34.31 -3.47
C ALA A 292 -6.55 34.93 -2.11
N PRO A 293 -7.84 35.07 -1.71
CA PRO A 293 -8.18 35.64 -0.44
C PRO A 293 -7.75 34.77 0.73
N CYS A 294 -7.43 35.40 1.84
CA CYS A 294 -7.20 34.67 3.08
C CYS A 294 -8.48 33.91 3.48
N PHE A 295 -8.33 32.69 4.00
CA PHE A 295 -9.45 31.87 4.47
C PHE A 295 -10.22 32.46 5.66
N ALA A 296 -9.64 33.40 6.40
CA ALA A 296 -10.27 34.09 7.51
C ALA A 296 -9.74 35.51 7.62
N LYS A 297 -10.62 36.47 8.00
CA LYS A 297 -10.23 37.86 8.26
C LYS A 297 -9.50 38.05 9.60
N ASN A 298 -9.87 37.24 10.58
CA ASN A 298 -9.26 37.27 11.91
C ASN A 298 -8.53 35.97 12.15
N LEU A 299 -7.22 36.06 12.38
CA LEU A 299 -6.37 34.92 12.64
C LEU A 299 -6.15 34.73 14.13
N THR A 300 -5.99 33.50 14.56
CA THR A 300 -5.74 33.12 15.96
C THR A 300 -4.36 32.47 16.09
N TYR A 301 -3.96 32.08 17.29
CA TYR A 301 -2.72 31.37 17.56
C TYR A 301 -2.63 30.01 16.80
N ALA A 302 -3.78 29.44 16.42
CA ALA A 302 -3.84 28.18 15.67
C ALA A 302 -3.51 28.35 14.18
N ASP A 303 -3.45 29.57 13.67
CA ASP A 303 -3.22 29.88 12.27
C ASP A 303 -1.74 30.04 11.91
N ASN A 304 -0.86 29.73 12.87
CA ASN A 304 0.59 29.66 12.69
C ASN A 304 1.24 30.96 12.18
N VAL A 305 0.76 32.10 12.63
CA VAL A 305 1.40 33.40 12.39
C VAL A 305 2.59 33.54 13.34
N ALA A 306 3.72 32.88 13.03
CA ALA A 306 4.86 32.75 13.92
C ALA A 306 5.89 33.90 13.82
N ASN A 307 5.85 34.70 12.76
CA ASN A 307 6.82 35.80 12.52
C ASN A 307 6.24 36.86 11.58
N HIS A 308 6.99 37.96 11.42
CA HIS A 308 6.56 39.08 10.60
C HIS A 308 6.38 38.74 9.11
N LEU A 309 7.12 37.77 8.57
CA LEU A 309 6.98 37.36 7.17
C LEU A 309 5.66 36.59 6.95
N SER A 310 5.31 35.64 7.83
CA SER A 310 4.01 34.98 7.76
C SER A 310 2.85 35.98 7.95
N ARG A 311 3.00 36.97 8.85
CA ARG A 311 2.03 38.02 9.04
C ARG A 311 1.81 38.83 7.76
N GLN A 312 2.90 39.30 7.12
CA GLN A 312 2.82 40.04 5.85
C GLN A 312 2.07 39.25 4.75
N VAL A 313 2.30 37.93 4.65
CA VAL A 313 1.58 37.10 3.69
C VAL A 313 0.07 37.11 3.97
N TYR A 314 -0.34 36.91 5.20
CA TYR A 314 -1.76 36.90 5.55
C TYR A 314 -2.40 38.28 5.36
N GLU A 315 -1.73 39.36 5.76
CA GLU A 315 -2.20 40.77 5.57
C GLU A 315 -2.34 41.09 4.06
N ALA A 316 -1.38 40.65 3.22
CA ALA A 316 -1.45 40.85 1.78
C ALA A 316 -2.64 40.11 1.13
N HIS A 317 -3.14 39.05 1.78
CA HIS A 317 -4.29 38.27 1.34
C HIS A 317 -5.60 38.63 2.08
N GLY A 318 -5.63 39.74 2.83
CA GLY A 318 -6.84 40.31 3.41
C GLY A 318 -7.24 39.79 4.79
N ALA A 319 -6.30 39.27 5.57
CA ALA A 319 -6.53 38.95 6.98
C ALA A 319 -6.28 40.17 7.88
#